data_f051c2089484a115bed87d31da94b9c6
#
_entry.id   f051c2089484a115bed87d31da94b9c6
#
_cell.length_a   1.000
_cell.length_b   1.000
_cell.length_c   1.000
_cell.angle_alpha   90.00
_cell.angle_beta   90.00
_cell.angle_gamma   90.00
#
_symmetry.space_group_name_H-M   'P 1'
#
loop_
_entity.id
_entity.type
_entity.pdbx_description
1 polymer ?
#
loop_
_entity_poly.entity_id
_entity_poly.type
_entity_poly.pdbx_seq_one_letter_code
_entity_poly.pdbx_strand_id
1 'polypeptide(L)'
;QTAGEFLYWNKNGGAIALITTTRQIFVSVGVEFNLTLEEYLFSLNSDSYTSMAEALRLTKIDPSISNSDQRRLVFFIGDPAMKLSIPKTDIIITSINDIPAQDYDSSLKGLDLINIKGEVHDESGSRIDSYQGELTATIFDKEIDRSTLGNDGTTDNNGNPIILNF
;
A
#
# COMPACT_ATOMS: atom_id res chain seq x y z
N GLN A 1 18.63 -10.62 21.02
CA GLN A 1 18.02 -9.53 20.25
C GLN A 1 17.17 -10.11 19.13
N THR A 2 15.96 -9.63 18.99
CA THR A 2 15.05 -10.00 17.91
C THR A 2 15.35 -9.20 16.64
N ALA A 3 14.86 -9.67 15.48
CA ALA A 3 15.01 -8.94 14.22
C ALA A 3 14.41 -7.52 14.31
N GLY A 4 13.29 -7.35 15.03
CA GLY A 4 12.66 -6.06 15.27
C GLY A 4 13.53 -5.11 16.07
N GLU A 5 14.15 -5.58 17.15
CA GLU A 5 15.09 -4.78 17.95
C GLU A 5 16.30 -4.36 17.12
N PHE A 6 16.79 -5.25 16.25
CA PHE A 6 17.91 -4.94 15.38
C PHE A 6 17.58 -3.82 14.38
N LEU A 7 16.38 -3.83 13.81
CA LEU A 7 15.90 -2.79 12.92
C LEU A 7 15.68 -1.46 13.66
N TYR A 8 15.07 -1.50 14.83
CA TYR A 8 14.71 -0.30 15.59
C TYR A 8 15.95 0.42 16.17
N TRP A 9 16.95 -0.34 16.65
CA TRP A 9 18.16 0.24 17.24
C TRP A 9 19.28 0.49 16.23
N ASN A 10 19.05 0.31 14.94
CA ASN A 10 20.06 0.57 13.92
C ASN A 10 20.32 2.07 13.75
N LYS A 11 21.55 2.49 14.06
CA LYS A 11 21.94 3.91 14.01
C LYS A 11 22.07 4.49 12.59
N ASN A 12 22.23 3.60 11.58
CA ASN A 12 22.49 4.01 10.19
C ASN A 12 21.26 3.83 9.28
N GLY A 13 20.10 3.66 9.85
CA GLY A 13 18.85 3.41 9.15
C GLY A 13 18.06 2.31 9.84
N GLY A 14 16.89 2.01 9.35
CA GLY A 14 16.00 1.00 9.93
C GLY A 14 14.57 1.51 10.08
N ALA A 15 13.88 1.07 11.13
CA ALA A 15 12.49 1.43 11.37
C ALA A 15 12.38 2.59 12.36
N ILE A 16 11.51 3.57 12.06
CA ILE A 16 11.14 4.65 12.99
C ILE A 16 10.13 4.18 14.04
N ALA A 17 9.39 3.13 13.73
CA ALA A 17 8.44 2.45 14.60
C ALA A 17 8.28 1.01 14.16
N LEU A 18 7.81 0.15 15.06
CA LEU A 18 7.53 -1.25 14.78
C LEU A 18 6.18 -1.65 15.36
N ILE A 19 5.44 -2.41 14.61
CA ILE A 19 4.31 -3.21 15.10
C ILE A 19 4.75 -4.67 14.98
N THR A 20 4.86 -5.36 16.10
CA THR A 20 5.44 -6.70 16.16
C THR A 20 4.76 -7.53 17.23
N THR A 21 5.17 -8.78 17.37
CA THR A 21 4.57 -9.73 18.32
C THR A 21 5.56 -10.16 19.40
N THR A 22 5.05 -10.43 20.60
CA THR A 22 5.87 -10.96 21.70
C THR A 22 6.27 -12.43 21.49
N ARG A 23 5.54 -13.15 20.66
CA ARG A 23 5.79 -14.55 20.29
C ARG A 23 5.03 -14.91 19.02
N GLN A 24 5.18 -16.15 18.54
CA GLN A 24 4.48 -16.63 17.35
C GLN A 24 2.95 -16.50 17.46
N ILE A 25 2.34 -16.10 16.38
CA ILE A 25 0.89 -16.07 16.15
C ILE A 25 0.57 -16.96 14.94
N PHE A 26 -0.67 -17.38 14.79
CA PHE A 26 -1.10 -18.10 13.59
C PHE A 26 -1.02 -17.20 12.36
N VAL A 27 -0.62 -17.76 11.24
CA VAL A 27 -0.47 -17.02 9.96
C VAL A 27 -1.79 -16.38 9.56
N SER A 28 -2.91 -17.09 9.69
CA SER A 28 -4.24 -16.55 9.38
C SER A 28 -4.57 -15.30 10.21
N VAL A 29 -4.27 -15.33 11.51
CA VAL A 29 -4.48 -14.16 12.38
C VAL A 29 -3.56 -13.01 11.99
N GLY A 30 -2.32 -13.29 11.62
CA GLY A 30 -1.35 -12.29 11.17
C GLY A 30 -1.78 -11.61 9.87
N VAL A 31 -2.29 -12.37 8.90
CA VAL A 31 -2.79 -11.83 7.63
C VAL A 31 -4.00 -10.93 7.87
N GLU A 32 -5.00 -11.42 8.59
CA GLU A 32 -6.21 -10.65 8.91
C GLU A 32 -5.87 -9.37 9.69
N PHE A 33 -4.94 -9.49 10.65
CA PHE A 33 -4.47 -8.35 11.43
C PHE A 33 -3.80 -7.29 10.55
N ASN A 34 -2.94 -7.69 9.61
CA ASN A 34 -2.26 -6.76 8.71
C ASN A 34 -3.25 -6.05 7.78
N LEU A 35 -4.18 -6.78 7.17
CA LEU A 35 -5.19 -6.18 6.29
C LEU A 35 -6.03 -5.13 7.04
N THR A 36 -6.50 -5.46 8.25
CA THR A 36 -7.27 -4.52 9.07
C THR A 36 -6.41 -3.34 9.55
N LEU A 37 -5.13 -3.58 9.87
CA LEU A 37 -4.20 -2.51 10.26
C LEU A 37 -3.97 -1.51 9.12
N GLU A 38 -3.83 -1.99 7.88
CA GLU A 38 -3.66 -1.16 6.69
C GLU A 38 -4.85 -0.22 6.48
N GLU A 39 -6.06 -0.69 6.68
CA GLU A 39 -7.27 0.15 6.58
C GLU A 39 -7.23 1.34 7.52
N TYR A 40 -6.83 1.14 8.78
CA TYR A 40 -6.72 2.21 9.77
C TYR A 40 -5.47 3.06 9.58
N LEU A 41 -4.34 2.45 9.22
CA LEU A 41 -3.05 3.14 9.11
C LEU A 41 -3.01 4.10 7.92
N PHE A 42 -3.57 3.68 6.80
CA PHE A 42 -3.63 4.47 5.56
C PHE A 42 -4.95 5.21 5.39
N SER A 43 -5.87 5.09 6.35
CA SER A 43 -7.18 5.75 6.33
C SER A 43 -7.97 5.52 5.05
N LEU A 44 -7.92 4.28 4.53
CA LEU A 44 -8.51 3.91 3.23
C LEU A 44 -10.00 4.26 3.10
N ASN A 45 -10.68 4.45 4.24
CA ASN A 45 -12.11 4.78 4.32
C ASN A 45 -12.39 6.11 5.03
N SER A 46 -11.37 6.99 5.16
CA SER A 46 -11.48 8.23 5.95
C SER A 46 -10.50 9.28 5.46
N ASP A 47 -10.89 10.54 5.48
CA ASP A 47 -10.03 11.70 5.18
C ASP A 47 -9.11 12.10 6.35
N SER A 48 -9.12 11.34 7.43
CA SER A 48 -8.40 11.63 8.66
C SER A 48 -7.37 10.57 8.99
N TYR A 49 -6.09 10.92 8.90
CA TYR A 49 -4.99 10.02 9.27
C TYR A 49 -4.76 9.96 10.77
N THR A 50 -4.86 8.76 11.32
CA THR A 50 -4.60 8.50 12.75
C THR A 50 -3.09 8.39 13.03
N SER A 51 -2.70 8.42 14.32
CA SER A 51 -1.35 8.01 14.69
C SER A 51 -1.17 6.49 14.55
N MET A 52 0.08 6.04 14.37
CA MET A 52 0.38 4.61 14.21
C MET A 52 -0.08 3.77 15.40
N ALA A 53 0.05 4.28 16.63
CA ALA A 53 -0.44 3.56 17.81
C ALA A 53 -1.97 3.54 17.89
N GLU A 54 -2.65 4.61 17.46
CA GLU A 54 -4.11 4.65 17.40
C GLU A 54 -4.63 3.67 16.33
N ALA A 55 -3.99 3.61 15.14
CA ALA A 55 -4.31 2.60 14.13
C ALA A 55 -4.22 1.18 14.71
N LEU A 56 -3.14 0.87 15.45
CA LEU A 56 -3.00 -0.41 16.13
C LEU A 56 -4.10 -0.65 17.17
N ARG A 57 -4.46 0.38 17.95
CA ARG A 57 -5.54 0.27 18.94
C ARG A 57 -6.88 -0.06 18.27
N LEU A 58 -7.21 0.65 17.19
CA LEU A 58 -8.43 0.43 16.41
C LEU A 58 -8.45 -0.98 15.81
N THR A 59 -7.35 -1.42 15.21
CA THR A 59 -7.21 -2.80 14.72
C THR A 59 -7.50 -3.84 15.80
N LYS A 60 -6.96 -3.65 17.00
CA LYS A 60 -7.17 -4.62 18.10
C LYS A 60 -8.60 -4.72 18.59
N ILE A 61 -9.40 -3.69 18.43
CA ILE A 61 -10.81 -3.69 18.84
C ILE A 61 -11.77 -3.93 17.67
N ASP A 62 -11.24 -4.04 16.46
CA ASP A 62 -12.05 -4.31 15.28
C ASP A 62 -12.80 -5.65 15.42
N PRO A 63 -14.08 -5.72 15.04
CA PRO A 63 -14.87 -6.94 15.12
C PRO A 63 -14.28 -8.13 14.35
N SER A 64 -13.58 -7.90 13.23
CA SER A 64 -12.93 -8.95 12.43
C SER A 64 -11.87 -9.69 13.25
N ILE A 65 -11.11 -8.97 14.10
CA ILE A 65 -9.99 -9.51 14.89
C ILE A 65 -10.35 -9.75 16.35
N SER A 66 -11.44 -9.16 16.82
CA SER A 66 -11.81 -9.13 18.25
C SER A 66 -11.93 -10.50 18.90
N ASN A 67 -12.22 -11.55 18.15
CA ASN A 67 -12.37 -12.92 18.64
C ASN A 67 -11.05 -13.66 18.85
N SER A 68 -9.91 -13.12 18.40
CA SER A 68 -8.62 -13.77 18.58
C SER A 68 -7.88 -13.20 19.79
N ASP A 69 -7.60 -14.06 20.77
CA ASP A 69 -6.74 -13.68 21.90
C ASP A 69 -5.30 -13.35 21.48
N GLN A 70 -4.87 -13.82 20.31
CA GLN A 70 -3.53 -13.56 19.78
C GLN A 70 -3.29 -12.09 19.43
N ARG A 71 -4.35 -11.29 19.20
CA ARG A 71 -4.25 -9.84 19.02
C ARG A 71 -3.55 -9.14 20.20
N ARG A 72 -3.63 -9.72 21.40
CA ARG A 72 -2.97 -9.19 22.61
C ARG A 72 -1.46 -9.33 22.57
N LEU A 73 -0.95 -10.23 21.75
CA LEU A 73 0.49 -10.46 21.58
C LEU A 73 1.14 -9.41 20.67
N VAL A 74 0.36 -8.69 19.88
CA VAL A 74 0.83 -7.61 19.01
C VAL A 74 1.04 -6.34 19.82
N PHE A 75 2.15 -5.67 19.66
CA PHE A 75 2.45 -4.43 20.37
C PHE A 75 3.21 -3.45 19.49
N PHE A 76 3.24 -2.20 19.92
CA PHE A 76 3.88 -1.08 19.24
C PHE A 76 5.19 -0.69 19.95
N ILE A 77 6.23 -0.42 19.20
CA ILE A 77 7.47 0.21 19.64
C ILE A 77 7.68 1.46 18.82
N GLY A 78 7.81 2.60 19.46
CA GLY A 78 8.01 3.90 18.82
C GLY A 78 7.25 5.00 19.53
N ASP A 79 7.21 6.19 18.92
CA ASP A 79 6.39 7.30 19.41
C ASP A 79 4.91 7.07 19.07
N PRO A 80 4.03 6.91 20.08
CA PRO A 80 2.62 6.63 19.85
C PRO A 80 1.85 7.75 19.15
N ALA A 81 2.35 8.98 19.22
CA ALA A 81 1.73 10.13 18.56
C ALA A 81 2.15 10.30 17.11
N MET A 82 3.15 9.55 16.66
CA MET A 82 3.68 9.66 15.30
C MET A 82 2.62 9.25 14.27
N LYS A 83 2.48 10.08 13.23
CA LYS A 83 1.67 9.81 12.05
C LYS A 83 2.55 9.53 10.85
N LEU A 84 2.05 8.77 9.89
CA LEU A 84 2.70 8.62 8.60
C LEU A 84 2.67 9.96 7.84
N SER A 85 3.78 10.29 7.18
CA SER A 85 3.85 11.45 6.30
C SER A 85 3.25 11.08 4.94
N ILE A 86 1.92 11.16 4.85
CA ILE A 86 1.22 10.90 3.60
C ILE A 86 1.24 12.16 2.74
N PRO A 87 1.51 12.05 1.44
CA PRO A 87 1.50 13.21 0.55
C PRO A 87 0.15 13.92 0.60
N LYS A 88 0.21 15.25 0.69
CA LYS A 88 -0.98 16.12 0.76
C LYS A 88 -1.37 16.69 -0.60
N THR A 89 -0.57 16.39 -1.60
CA THR A 89 -0.79 16.83 -2.97
C THR A 89 -1.22 15.66 -3.82
N ASP A 90 -2.16 15.91 -4.71
CA ASP A 90 -2.64 14.93 -5.67
C ASP A 90 -2.25 15.37 -7.09
N ILE A 91 -2.05 14.40 -7.99
CA ILE A 91 -1.73 14.63 -9.39
C ILE A 91 -2.90 14.14 -10.24
N ILE A 92 -3.55 15.09 -10.91
CA ILE A 92 -4.71 14.78 -11.75
C ILE A 92 -4.29 14.86 -13.21
N ILE A 93 -4.49 13.78 -13.96
CA ILE A 93 -4.30 13.78 -15.42
C ILE A 93 -5.49 14.50 -16.03
N THR A 94 -5.22 15.59 -16.74
CA THR A 94 -6.26 16.42 -17.38
C THR A 94 -6.50 16.05 -18.83
N SER A 95 -5.46 15.68 -19.58
CA SER A 95 -5.62 15.23 -20.96
C SER A 95 -4.56 14.24 -21.41
N ILE A 96 -4.91 13.41 -22.38
CA ILE A 96 -4.03 12.48 -23.10
C ILE A 96 -4.16 12.77 -24.59
N ASN A 97 -3.04 13.08 -25.24
CA ASN A 97 -3.02 13.49 -26.67
C ASN A 97 -4.02 14.62 -27.00
N ASP A 98 -4.11 15.62 -26.11
CA ASP A 98 -5.04 16.76 -26.18
C ASP A 98 -6.53 16.42 -26.06
N ILE A 99 -6.88 15.16 -25.76
CA ILE A 99 -8.24 14.74 -25.43
C ILE A 99 -8.39 14.76 -23.91
N PRO A 100 -9.48 15.32 -23.35
CA PRO A 100 -9.72 15.26 -21.90
C PRO A 100 -9.62 13.83 -21.38
N ALA A 101 -8.97 13.63 -20.23
CA ALA A 101 -8.69 12.28 -19.69
C ALA A 101 -9.96 11.45 -19.49
N GLN A 102 -11.06 12.09 -19.09
CA GLN A 102 -12.37 11.47 -18.89
C GLN A 102 -13.03 10.97 -20.19
N ASP A 103 -12.65 11.57 -21.36
CA ASP A 103 -13.23 11.26 -22.67
C ASP A 103 -12.28 10.40 -23.54
N TYR A 104 -11.11 10.04 -22.96
CA TYR A 104 -10.11 9.26 -23.67
C TYR A 104 -10.45 7.77 -23.66
N ASP A 105 -10.88 7.23 -24.79
CA ASP A 105 -11.29 5.83 -24.97
C ASP A 105 -10.36 5.01 -25.89
N SER A 106 -9.31 5.65 -26.42
CA SER A 106 -8.39 5.03 -27.38
C SER A 106 -7.33 4.17 -26.67
N SER A 107 -6.97 3.04 -27.25
CA SER A 107 -5.86 2.22 -26.75
C SER A 107 -4.51 2.85 -27.10
N LEU A 108 -3.63 2.90 -26.14
CA LEU A 108 -2.23 3.25 -26.31
C LEU A 108 -1.48 2.05 -26.93
N LYS A 109 -0.61 2.30 -27.90
CA LYS A 109 0.20 1.26 -28.52
C LYS A 109 1.67 1.44 -28.14
N GLY A 110 2.38 0.33 -28.05
CA GLY A 110 3.83 0.37 -27.86
C GLY A 110 4.53 1.20 -28.95
N LEU A 111 5.49 2.02 -28.54
CA LEU A 111 6.25 2.95 -29.38
C LEU A 111 5.49 4.20 -29.86
N ASP A 112 4.25 4.40 -29.47
CA ASP A 112 3.53 5.65 -29.75
C ASP A 112 4.12 6.81 -28.92
N LEU A 113 4.17 7.99 -29.51
CA LEU A 113 4.46 9.22 -28.78
C LEU A 113 3.18 9.69 -28.09
N ILE A 114 3.19 9.71 -26.77
CA ILE A 114 2.04 10.06 -25.96
C ILE A 114 2.30 11.39 -25.26
N ASN A 115 1.36 12.32 -25.39
CA ASN A 115 1.39 13.58 -24.65
C ASN A 115 0.37 13.51 -23.50
N ILE A 116 0.87 13.55 -22.26
CA ILE A 116 0.05 13.54 -21.06
C ILE A 116 0.19 14.90 -20.37
N LYS A 117 -0.94 15.54 -20.10
CA LYS A 117 -1.00 16.77 -19.30
C LYS A 117 -1.68 16.48 -17.97
N GLY A 118 -1.19 17.12 -16.93
CA GLY A 118 -1.74 16.97 -15.58
C GLY A 118 -1.56 18.25 -14.77
N GLU A 119 -2.21 18.29 -13.64
CA GLU A 119 -2.17 19.37 -12.67
C GLU A 119 -1.91 18.80 -11.28
N VAL A 120 -1.25 19.59 -10.44
CA VAL A 120 -1.06 19.26 -9.03
C VAL A 120 -2.10 20.00 -8.20
N HIS A 121 -2.81 19.27 -7.38
CA HIS A 121 -3.88 19.79 -6.52
C HIS A 121 -3.53 19.59 -5.04
N ASP A 122 -4.07 20.43 -4.17
CA ASP A 122 -4.00 20.29 -2.73
C ASP A 122 -5.09 19.35 -2.19
N GLU A 123 -5.10 19.12 -0.87
CA GLU A 123 -6.11 18.29 -0.19
C GLU A 123 -7.56 18.79 -0.41
N SER A 124 -7.75 20.06 -0.74
CA SER A 124 -9.07 20.65 -1.02
C SER A 124 -9.52 20.46 -2.47
N GLY A 125 -8.67 19.88 -3.32
CA GLY A 125 -8.91 19.76 -4.74
C GLY A 125 -8.60 21.04 -5.53
N SER A 126 -7.94 22.03 -4.91
CA SER A 126 -7.55 23.27 -5.57
C SER A 126 -6.20 23.12 -6.24
N ARG A 127 -6.08 23.62 -7.48
CA ARG A 127 -4.82 23.58 -8.23
C ARG A 127 -3.73 24.43 -7.55
N ILE A 128 -2.53 23.89 -7.48
CA ILE A 128 -1.34 24.56 -6.93
C ILE A 128 -0.50 25.09 -8.10
N ASP A 129 -0.73 26.33 -8.51
CA ASP A 129 0.00 26.95 -9.64
C ASP A 129 1.49 27.22 -9.33
N SER A 130 1.84 27.33 -8.05
CA SER A 130 3.21 27.58 -7.59
C SER A 130 4.02 26.29 -7.34
N TYR A 131 3.48 25.12 -7.64
CA TYR A 131 4.18 23.87 -7.41
C TYR A 131 5.45 23.79 -8.25
N GLN A 132 6.55 23.41 -7.61
CA GLN A 132 7.82 23.11 -8.26
C GLN A 132 8.29 21.75 -7.78
N GLY A 133 8.49 20.82 -8.70
CA GLY A 133 8.91 19.47 -8.39
C GLY A 133 9.20 18.67 -9.65
N GLU A 134 9.60 17.43 -9.46
CA GLU A 134 9.81 16.44 -10.52
C GLU A 134 8.65 15.45 -10.52
N LEU A 135 8.17 15.14 -11.72
CA LEU A 135 7.14 14.15 -11.94
C LEU A 135 7.70 13.01 -12.78
N THR A 136 7.57 11.80 -12.29
CA THR A 136 7.88 10.59 -13.06
C THR A 136 6.59 9.84 -13.35
N ALA A 137 6.23 9.69 -14.61
CA ALA A 137 5.08 8.90 -15.03
C ALA A 137 5.52 7.51 -15.49
N THR A 138 4.81 6.48 -15.04
CA THR A 138 5.01 5.11 -15.49
C THR A 138 3.70 4.58 -16.05
N ILE A 139 3.74 4.09 -17.28
CA ILE A 139 2.58 3.47 -17.93
C ILE A 139 2.75 1.96 -17.84
N PHE A 140 1.76 1.32 -17.25
CA PHE A 140 1.69 -0.15 -17.18
C PHE A 140 0.78 -0.66 -18.29
N ASP A 141 1.14 -1.80 -18.88
CA ASP A 141 0.25 -2.54 -19.78
C ASP A 141 -0.91 -3.14 -18.99
N LYS A 142 -1.93 -3.57 -19.72
CA LYS A 142 -3.07 -4.26 -19.14
C LYS A 142 -2.61 -5.49 -18.37
N GLU A 143 -3.18 -5.70 -17.20
CA GLU A 143 -2.99 -6.91 -16.43
C GLU A 143 -3.36 -8.15 -17.26
N ILE A 144 -2.43 -9.10 -17.33
CA ILE A 144 -2.58 -10.35 -18.06
C ILE A 144 -2.20 -11.51 -17.15
N ASP A 145 -3.09 -12.49 -17.07
CA ASP A 145 -2.78 -13.77 -16.44
C ASP A 145 -1.71 -14.48 -17.26
N ARG A 146 -0.56 -14.72 -16.66
CA ARG A 146 0.51 -15.50 -17.28
C ARG A 146 0.60 -16.87 -16.61
N SER A 147 0.47 -17.90 -17.42
CA SER A 147 0.86 -19.26 -17.02
C SER A 147 2.38 -19.36 -17.01
N THR A 148 2.98 -19.57 -15.85
CA THR A 148 4.38 -19.94 -15.77
C THR A 148 4.51 -21.45 -15.94
N LEU A 149 5.48 -21.90 -16.76
CA LEU A 149 5.91 -23.29 -16.73
C LEU A 149 6.52 -23.52 -15.35
N GLY A 150 5.85 -24.32 -14.52
CA GLY A 150 6.38 -24.73 -13.22
C GLY A 150 7.67 -25.52 -13.44
N ASN A 151 8.81 -24.84 -13.39
CA ASN A 151 10.13 -25.47 -13.54
C ASN A 151 10.45 -26.43 -12.39
N ASP A 152 9.67 -26.40 -11.32
CA ASP A 152 9.77 -27.27 -10.15
C ASP A 152 8.84 -28.51 -10.24
N GLY A 153 8.05 -28.63 -11.32
CA GLY A 153 7.11 -29.72 -11.53
C GLY A 153 5.89 -29.71 -10.60
N THR A 154 5.67 -28.61 -9.85
CA THR A 154 4.48 -28.51 -9.00
C THR A 154 3.22 -28.26 -9.82
N THR A 155 2.19 -29.02 -9.52
CA THR A 155 0.86 -28.90 -10.13
C THR A 155 -0.18 -28.71 -9.05
N ASP A 156 -1.34 -28.15 -9.45
CA ASP A 156 -2.52 -28.14 -8.58
C ASP A 156 -3.03 -29.57 -8.31
N ASN A 157 -4.05 -29.70 -7.48
CA ASN A 157 -4.66 -30.98 -7.13
C ASN A 157 -5.30 -31.72 -8.32
N ASN A 158 -5.43 -31.06 -9.48
CA ASN A 158 -5.99 -31.60 -10.72
C ASN A 158 -4.90 -31.93 -11.75
N GLY A 159 -3.61 -31.72 -11.42
CA GLY A 159 -2.49 -31.96 -12.29
C GLY A 159 -2.18 -30.83 -13.28
N ASN A 160 -2.80 -29.66 -13.14
CA ASN A 160 -2.52 -28.49 -13.99
C ASN A 160 -1.36 -27.66 -13.43
N PRO A 161 -0.54 -27.01 -14.30
CA PRO A 161 0.46 -26.06 -13.85
C PRO A 161 -0.15 -24.97 -12.96
N ILE A 162 0.53 -24.58 -11.88
CA ILE A 162 0.09 -23.49 -11.03
C ILE A 162 0.20 -22.18 -11.83
N ILE A 163 -0.91 -21.45 -11.94
CA ILE A 163 -0.95 -20.12 -12.55
C ILE A 163 -0.60 -19.13 -11.46
N LEU A 164 0.48 -18.38 -11.67
CA LEU A 164 0.82 -17.22 -10.84
C LEU A 164 0.38 -15.96 -11.59
N ASN A 165 -0.48 -15.18 -10.96
CA ASN A 165 -0.87 -13.86 -11.45
C ASN A 165 0.20 -12.86 -11.01
N PHE A 166 0.79 -12.14 -11.98
CA PHE A 166 1.77 -11.07 -11.77
C PHE A 166 1.28 -9.78 -12.39
#